data_b38c726e73e2da6139c66da8228cc6c3
#
_entry.id   b38c726e73e2da6139c66da8228cc6c3
#
_cell.length_a   1.000
_cell.length_b   1.000
_cell.length_c   1.000
_cell.angle_alpha   90.00
_cell.angle_beta   90.00
_cell.angle_gamma   90.00
#
_symmetry.space_group_name_H-M   'P 1'
#
loop_
_entity.id
_entity.type
_entity.pdbx_description
1 polymer ?
#
loop_
_entity_poly.entity_id
_entity_poly.type
_entity_poly.pdbx_seq_one_letter_code
_entity_poly.pdbx_strand_id
1 'polypeptide(L)'
;PTRRSSDLRRLTWKDRMKEARTAGFDFLELSIDESEERLSRLNWSAQNRKEMFALSRDTGVPFGSICLSGHRKYPLGSGDPDLRAQGLEIMEKALALACDLGIRYIQLAGYDVYYEDASADTVVRFGENLRKSVDMAAGCGVVLGFETMETPFMDTVQKAMSYVGSVGSPYLGIYPDLGNLTN
;
A
#
# COMPACT_ATOMS: atom_id res chain seq x y z
N PRO A 1 29.29 -11.34 -6.69
CA PRO A 1 28.86 -10.11 -7.38
C PRO A 1 27.45 -9.78 -6.93
N THR A 2 27.31 -8.73 -6.10
CA THR A 2 26.02 -8.22 -5.66
C THR A 2 25.28 -7.63 -6.86
N ARG A 3 24.19 -8.27 -7.29
CA ARG A 3 23.29 -7.69 -8.30
C ARG A 3 22.72 -6.36 -7.76
N ARG A 4 22.78 -5.30 -8.56
CA ARG A 4 22.15 -4.02 -8.20
C ARG A 4 20.63 -4.16 -8.24
N SER A 5 19.91 -3.40 -7.40
CA SER A 5 18.44 -3.40 -7.38
C SER A 5 17.81 -3.10 -8.75
N SER A 6 18.51 -2.35 -9.63
CA SER A 6 18.12 -2.11 -11.02
C SER A 6 18.05 -3.38 -11.87
N ASP A 7 18.85 -4.41 -11.56
CA ASP A 7 18.88 -5.67 -12.31
C ASP A 7 17.65 -6.52 -11.99
N LEU A 8 17.12 -6.44 -10.77
CA LEU A 8 15.91 -7.15 -10.36
C LEU A 8 14.66 -6.65 -11.11
N ARG A 9 14.62 -5.38 -11.53
CA ARG A 9 13.49 -4.82 -12.28
C ARG A 9 13.29 -5.44 -13.66
N ARG A 10 14.36 -5.99 -14.26
CA ARG A 10 14.35 -6.65 -15.58
C ARG A 10 13.98 -8.13 -15.50
N LEU A 11 13.92 -8.71 -14.32
CA LEU A 11 13.59 -10.11 -14.14
C LEU A 11 12.09 -10.36 -14.25
N THR A 12 11.73 -11.56 -14.72
CA THR A 12 10.36 -12.06 -14.61
C THR A 12 9.96 -12.23 -13.14
N TRP A 13 8.68 -12.28 -12.82
CA TRP A 13 8.22 -12.54 -11.46
C TRP A 13 8.77 -13.86 -10.91
N LYS A 14 8.82 -14.90 -11.76
CA LYS A 14 9.39 -16.20 -11.40
C LYS A 14 10.86 -16.08 -10.98
N ASP A 15 11.65 -15.33 -11.71
CA ASP A 15 13.06 -15.14 -11.40
C ASP A 15 13.25 -14.26 -10.16
N ARG A 16 12.44 -13.20 -10.00
CA ARG A 16 12.46 -12.36 -8.78
C ARG A 16 12.20 -13.21 -7.52
N MET A 17 11.16 -14.06 -7.55
CA MET A 17 10.82 -14.90 -6.40
C MET A 17 11.91 -15.97 -6.13
N LYS A 18 12.51 -16.55 -7.16
CA LYS A 18 13.64 -17.46 -6.99
C LYS A 18 14.86 -16.78 -6.38
N GLU A 19 15.20 -15.57 -6.86
CA GLU A 19 16.30 -14.79 -6.28
C GLU A 19 16.00 -14.41 -4.82
N ALA A 20 14.78 -14.01 -4.50
CA ALA A 20 14.36 -13.74 -3.13
C ALA A 20 14.50 -14.97 -2.24
N ARG A 21 14.05 -16.13 -2.70
CA ARG A 21 14.21 -17.40 -1.99
C ARG A 21 15.69 -17.75 -1.77
N THR A 22 16.51 -17.60 -2.79
CA THR A 22 17.96 -17.88 -2.73
C THR A 22 18.66 -16.92 -1.75
N ALA A 23 18.20 -15.67 -1.69
CA ALA A 23 18.71 -14.66 -0.77
C ALA A 23 18.20 -14.81 0.69
N GLY A 24 17.28 -15.76 0.93
CA GLY A 24 16.75 -16.05 2.26
C GLY A 24 15.61 -15.14 2.72
N PHE A 25 14.94 -14.45 1.78
CA PHE A 25 13.74 -13.67 2.13
C PHE A 25 12.53 -14.57 2.36
N ASP A 26 11.74 -14.26 3.39
CA ASP A 26 10.53 -14.99 3.76
C ASP A 26 9.32 -14.58 2.94
N PHE A 27 9.27 -13.34 2.46
CA PHE A 27 8.18 -12.78 1.66
C PHE A 27 8.65 -11.63 0.77
N LEU A 28 7.79 -11.20 -0.16
CA LEU A 28 7.96 -9.99 -0.97
C LEU A 28 6.84 -9.00 -0.67
N GLU A 29 7.17 -7.72 -0.73
CA GLU A 29 6.18 -6.65 -0.75
C GLU A 29 5.87 -6.25 -2.20
N LEU A 30 4.58 -6.13 -2.52
CA LEU A 30 4.10 -5.71 -3.83
C LEU A 30 3.91 -4.19 -3.85
N SER A 31 4.79 -3.48 -4.53
CA SER A 31 4.68 -2.02 -4.67
C SER A 31 3.65 -1.63 -5.74
N ILE A 32 2.73 -0.75 -5.36
CA ILE A 32 1.76 -0.04 -6.21
C ILE A 32 2.03 1.45 -6.02
N ASP A 33 2.98 2.00 -6.77
CA ASP A 33 3.29 3.41 -6.75
C ASP A 33 2.54 4.17 -7.88
N GLU A 34 2.83 5.45 -8.03
CA GLU A 34 2.19 6.35 -8.99
C GLU A 34 2.59 6.12 -10.47
N SER A 35 3.55 5.22 -10.74
CA SER A 35 3.93 4.89 -12.11
C SER A 35 2.85 4.04 -12.79
N GLU A 36 2.65 4.26 -14.09
CA GLU A 36 1.68 3.48 -14.88
C GLU A 36 1.97 1.97 -14.83
N GLU A 37 3.26 1.59 -14.87
CA GLU A 37 3.69 0.19 -14.77
C GLU A 37 3.16 -0.47 -13.50
N ARG A 38 3.28 0.22 -12.34
CA ARG A 38 2.89 -0.38 -11.06
C ARG A 38 1.42 -0.22 -10.76
N LEU A 39 0.80 0.89 -11.14
CA LEU A 39 -0.65 1.06 -11.06
C LEU A 39 -1.39 0.03 -11.92
N SER A 40 -0.84 -0.35 -13.09
CA SER A 40 -1.46 -1.38 -13.96
C SER A 40 -1.60 -2.75 -13.29
N ARG A 41 -0.84 -3.04 -12.22
CA ARG A 41 -0.96 -4.28 -11.43
C ARG A 41 -2.33 -4.42 -10.79
N LEU A 42 -2.98 -3.31 -10.46
CA LEU A 42 -4.35 -3.29 -9.93
C LEU A 42 -5.36 -3.84 -10.96
N ASN A 43 -5.03 -3.79 -12.24
CA ASN A 43 -5.85 -4.26 -13.34
C ASN A 43 -5.44 -5.64 -13.88
N TRP A 44 -4.60 -6.39 -13.13
CA TRP A 44 -4.28 -7.76 -13.49
C TRP A 44 -5.55 -8.60 -13.62
N SER A 45 -5.65 -9.35 -14.70
CA SER A 45 -6.76 -10.27 -14.91
C SER A 45 -6.85 -11.33 -13.81
N ALA A 46 -8.01 -11.94 -13.64
CA ALA A 46 -8.18 -13.06 -12.70
C ALA A 46 -7.18 -14.20 -12.99
N GLN A 47 -6.85 -14.43 -14.26
CA GLN A 47 -5.86 -15.43 -14.66
C GLN A 47 -4.44 -15.02 -14.19
N ASN A 48 -4.03 -13.77 -14.42
CA ASN A 48 -2.72 -13.29 -13.93
C ASN A 48 -2.62 -13.39 -12.41
N ARG A 49 -3.67 -13.02 -11.66
CA ARG A 49 -3.68 -13.11 -10.19
C ARG A 49 -3.54 -14.57 -9.71
N LYS A 50 -4.25 -15.51 -10.35
CA LYS A 50 -4.10 -16.95 -10.08
C LYS A 50 -2.69 -17.46 -10.34
N GLU A 51 -2.09 -17.06 -11.46
CA GLU A 51 -0.71 -17.42 -11.82
C GLU A 51 0.29 -16.86 -10.80
N MET A 52 0.13 -15.62 -10.37
CA MET A 52 0.97 -15.00 -9.34
C MET A 52 0.82 -15.69 -7.98
N PHE A 53 -0.40 -16.04 -7.59
CA PHE A 53 -0.65 -16.79 -6.36
C PHE A 53 0.00 -18.19 -6.42
N ALA A 54 -0.17 -18.93 -7.52
CA ALA A 54 0.45 -20.24 -7.71
C ALA A 54 1.98 -20.13 -7.67
N LEU A 55 2.55 -19.15 -8.36
CA LEU A 55 3.98 -18.89 -8.39
C LEU A 55 4.56 -18.62 -6.98
N SER A 56 3.86 -17.86 -6.16
CA SER A 56 4.28 -17.60 -4.78
C SER A 56 4.32 -18.88 -3.93
N ARG A 57 3.36 -19.78 -4.13
CA ARG A 57 3.33 -21.08 -3.47
C ARG A 57 4.45 -22.02 -3.95
N ASP A 58 4.65 -22.08 -5.26
CA ASP A 58 5.65 -22.96 -5.88
C ASP A 58 7.08 -22.57 -5.49
N THR A 59 7.33 -21.29 -5.31
CA THR A 59 8.64 -20.76 -4.88
C THR A 59 8.81 -20.73 -3.37
N GLY A 60 7.72 -20.83 -2.60
CA GLY A 60 7.73 -20.70 -1.15
C GLY A 60 8.02 -19.26 -0.66
N VAL A 61 7.82 -18.26 -1.53
CA VAL A 61 7.97 -16.82 -1.20
C VAL A 61 6.65 -16.12 -1.46
N PRO A 62 5.77 -16.02 -0.46
CA PRO A 62 4.49 -15.32 -0.60
C PRO A 62 4.66 -13.81 -0.75
N PHE A 63 3.60 -13.13 -1.22
CA PHE A 63 3.46 -11.71 -1.00
C PHE A 63 2.97 -11.46 0.44
N GLY A 64 3.73 -10.69 1.22
CA GLY A 64 3.41 -10.39 2.62
C GLY A 64 2.54 -9.15 2.76
N SER A 65 2.78 -8.13 1.93
CA SER A 65 2.09 -6.85 1.97
C SER A 65 2.01 -6.19 0.61
N ILE A 66 1.14 -5.17 0.50
CA ILE A 66 1.13 -4.20 -0.60
C ILE A 66 1.61 -2.85 -0.03
N CYS A 67 2.60 -2.23 -0.67
CA CYS A 67 2.94 -0.82 -0.46
C CYS A 67 2.12 0.02 -1.45
N LEU A 68 1.11 0.76 -0.93
CA LEU A 68 0.16 1.53 -1.74
C LEU A 68 0.52 3.01 -1.77
N SER A 69 1.66 3.35 -2.37
CA SER A 69 2.11 4.74 -2.51
C SER A 69 1.54 5.48 -3.72
N GLY A 70 0.69 4.83 -4.52
CA GLY A 70 -0.07 5.46 -5.60
C GLY A 70 -0.98 6.60 -5.14
N HIS A 71 -1.36 6.61 -3.85
CA HIS A 71 -2.10 7.69 -3.22
C HIS A 71 -1.34 9.03 -3.14
N ARG A 72 -0.03 9.08 -3.45
CA ARG A 72 0.67 10.36 -3.64
C ARG A 72 0.05 11.16 -4.78
N LYS A 73 -0.24 10.49 -5.90
CA LYS A 73 -0.85 11.12 -7.08
C LYS A 73 -2.38 11.26 -6.96
N TYR A 74 -3.02 10.36 -6.22
CA TYR A 74 -4.48 10.28 -6.05
C TYR A 74 -4.85 10.30 -4.57
N PRO A 75 -4.56 11.42 -3.86
CA PRO A 75 -4.67 11.45 -2.41
C PRO A 75 -6.12 11.47 -1.94
N LEU A 76 -6.37 10.77 -0.85
CA LEU A 76 -7.70 10.66 -0.24
C LEU A 76 -8.21 12.00 0.33
N GLY A 77 -7.32 12.96 0.60
CA GLY A 77 -7.64 14.29 1.11
C GLY A 77 -7.71 15.40 0.05
N SER A 78 -7.45 15.10 -1.24
CA SER A 78 -7.39 16.09 -2.32
C SER A 78 -8.56 17.08 -2.31
N GLY A 79 -8.30 18.32 -2.72
CA GLY A 79 -9.34 19.31 -3.03
C GLY A 79 -10.19 18.92 -4.24
N ASP A 80 -9.60 18.19 -5.18
CA ASP A 80 -10.25 17.70 -6.40
C ASP A 80 -11.09 16.43 -6.11
N PRO A 81 -12.42 16.47 -6.33
CA PRO A 81 -13.28 15.31 -6.12
C PRO A 81 -12.95 14.10 -7.02
N ASP A 82 -12.46 14.35 -8.24
CA ASP A 82 -12.13 13.29 -9.19
C ASP A 82 -10.85 12.55 -8.74
N LEU A 83 -9.86 13.27 -8.21
CA LEU A 83 -8.66 12.65 -7.63
C LEU A 83 -9.01 11.81 -6.39
N ARG A 84 -9.93 12.30 -5.52
CA ARG A 84 -10.39 11.52 -4.37
C ARG A 84 -11.14 10.25 -4.80
N ALA A 85 -12.00 10.35 -5.81
CA ALA A 85 -12.73 9.20 -6.35
C ALA A 85 -11.76 8.15 -6.91
N GLN A 86 -10.73 8.57 -7.67
CA GLN A 86 -9.66 7.69 -8.14
C GLN A 86 -8.88 7.06 -6.99
N GLY A 87 -8.60 7.82 -5.93
CA GLY A 87 -7.94 7.29 -4.73
C GLY A 87 -8.74 6.16 -4.07
N LEU A 88 -10.06 6.32 -3.95
CA LEU A 88 -10.95 5.27 -3.44
C LEU A 88 -11.03 4.07 -4.38
N GLU A 89 -11.07 4.27 -5.70
CA GLU A 89 -11.03 3.19 -6.68
C GLU A 89 -9.71 2.39 -6.61
N ILE A 90 -8.58 3.09 -6.43
CA ILE A 90 -7.27 2.46 -6.20
C ILE A 90 -7.31 1.59 -4.94
N MET A 91 -7.90 2.07 -3.85
CA MET A 91 -8.06 1.29 -2.61
C MET A 91 -8.89 0.03 -2.84
N GLU A 92 -10.06 0.16 -3.47
CA GLU A 92 -10.93 -0.97 -3.78
C GLU A 92 -10.21 -2.04 -4.60
N LYS A 93 -9.52 -1.63 -5.66
CA LYS A 93 -8.73 -2.53 -6.51
C LYS A 93 -7.55 -3.18 -5.76
N ALA A 94 -6.89 -2.43 -4.87
CA ALA A 94 -5.79 -2.95 -4.05
C ALA A 94 -6.29 -4.00 -3.06
N LEU A 95 -7.46 -3.79 -2.45
CA LEU A 95 -8.10 -4.77 -1.58
C LEU A 95 -8.49 -6.04 -2.33
N ALA A 96 -9.10 -5.91 -3.53
CA ALA A 96 -9.42 -7.06 -4.37
C ALA A 96 -8.15 -7.84 -4.77
N LEU A 97 -7.07 -7.14 -5.13
CA LEU A 97 -5.79 -7.77 -5.43
C LEU A 97 -5.20 -8.47 -4.21
N ALA A 98 -5.27 -7.85 -3.04
CA ALA A 98 -4.81 -8.43 -1.78
C ALA A 98 -5.55 -9.74 -1.46
N CYS A 99 -6.87 -9.76 -1.60
CA CYS A 99 -7.68 -10.96 -1.40
C CYS A 99 -7.28 -12.09 -2.35
N ASP A 100 -7.12 -11.80 -3.65
CA ASP A 100 -6.77 -12.80 -4.66
C ASP A 100 -5.36 -13.37 -4.48
N LEU A 101 -4.43 -12.58 -3.94
CA LEU A 101 -3.04 -12.99 -3.66
C LEU A 101 -2.82 -13.51 -2.23
N GLY A 102 -3.85 -13.51 -1.39
CA GLY A 102 -3.75 -13.94 0.02
C GLY A 102 -2.99 -12.95 0.91
N ILE A 103 -2.86 -11.69 0.50
CA ILE A 103 -2.20 -10.63 1.26
C ILE A 103 -3.16 -10.11 2.34
N ARG A 104 -2.63 -9.85 3.55
CA ARG A 104 -3.43 -9.39 4.70
C ARG A 104 -3.09 -7.98 5.15
N TYR A 105 -2.05 -7.37 4.59
CA TYR A 105 -1.59 -6.04 5.00
C TYR A 105 -1.41 -5.14 3.79
N ILE A 106 -1.97 -3.94 3.87
CA ILE A 106 -1.71 -2.86 2.91
C ILE A 106 -1.12 -1.67 3.67
N GLN A 107 0.11 -1.31 3.32
CA GLN A 107 0.76 -0.11 3.79
C GLN A 107 0.16 1.10 3.07
N LEU A 108 -0.31 2.07 3.82
CA LEU A 108 -0.79 3.36 3.33
C LEU A 108 0.31 4.41 3.47
N ALA A 109 0.53 5.21 2.44
CA ALA A 109 1.35 6.40 2.58
C ALA A 109 0.67 7.40 3.53
N GLY A 110 1.41 7.89 4.53
CA GLY A 110 0.92 8.80 5.56
C GLY A 110 0.84 10.25 5.09
N TYR A 111 0.06 10.51 4.04
CA TYR A 111 -0.21 11.85 3.52
C TYR A 111 -1.71 12.09 3.40
N ASP A 112 -2.18 13.29 3.80
CA ASP A 112 -3.52 13.76 3.41
C ASP A 112 -3.54 14.19 1.94
N VAL A 113 -2.54 14.96 1.53
CA VAL A 113 -2.19 15.33 0.15
C VAL A 113 -0.67 15.30 -0.02
N TYR A 114 -0.16 15.22 -1.25
CA TYR A 114 1.27 15.21 -1.52
C TYR A 114 1.73 16.30 -2.49
N TYR A 115 1.02 16.47 -3.59
CA TYR A 115 1.33 17.49 -4.62
C TYR A 115 0.41 18.71 -4.54
N GLU A 116 -0.40 18.82 -3.48
CA GLU A 116 -1.31 19.92 -3.19
C GLU A 116 -0.93 20.57 -1.86
N ASP A 117 -1.36 21.80 -1.63
CA ASP A 117 -1.20 22.46 -0.33
C ASP A 117 -2.13 21.83 0.71
N ALA A 118 -1.55 21.37 1.81
CA ALA A 118 -2.29 20.82 2.93
C ALA A 118 -3.10 21.91 3.66
N SER A 119 -4.29 21.57 4.12
CA SER A 119 -5.20 22.46 4.85
C SER A 119 -6.05 21.67 5.86
N ALA A 120 -6.79 22.39 6.71
CA ALA A 120 -7.76 21.72 7.60
C ALA A 120 -8.80 20.91 6.82
N ASP A 121 -9.19 21.39 5.63
CA ASP A 121 -10.16 20.71 4.78
C ASP A 121 -9.58 19.42 4.14
N THR A 122 -8.29 19.42 3.78
CA THR A 122 -7.66 18.20 3.25
C THR A 122 -7.57 17.11 4.32
N VAL A 123 -7.27 17.49 5.56
CA VAL A 123 -7.25 16.58 6.72
C VAL A 123 -8.64 15.99 7.00
N VAL A 124 -9.69 16.81 6.94
CA VAL A 124 -11.08 16.35 7.15
C VAL A 124 -11.47 15.35 6.07
N ARG A 125 -11.28 15.71 4.79
CA ARG A 125 -11.58 14.82 3.66
C ARG A 125 -10.80 13.53 3.70
N PHE A 126 -9.52 13.59 4.07
CA PHE A 126 -8.69 12.41 4.29
C PHE A 126 -9.31 11.50 5.35
N GLY A 127 -9.69 12.04 6.52
CA GLY A 127 -10.29 11.26 7.60
C GLY A 127 -11.60 10.57 7.20
N GLU A 128 -12.45 11.25 6.40
CA GLU A 128 -13.69 10.68 5.87
C GLU A 128 -13.43 9.51 4.91
N ASN A 129 -12.51 9.69 3.96
CA ASN A 129 -12.17 8.67 2.98
C ASN A 129 -11.33 7.53 3.57
N LEU A 130 -10.55 7.81 4.61
CA LEU A 130 -9.90 6.78 5.41
C LEU A 130 -10.91 5.83 6.06
N ARG A 131 -11.99 6.35 6.68
CA ARG A 131 -13.04 5.51 7.27
C ARG A 131 -13.67 4.60 6.23
N LYS A 132 -14.02 5.14 5.04
CA LYS A 132 -14.54 4.33 3.92
C LYS A 132 -13.55 3.23 3.52
N SER A 133 -12.26 3.56 3.42
CA SER A 133 -11.20 2.61 3.09
C SER A 133 -11.08 1.49 4.13
N VAL A 134 -11.17 1.85 5.42
CA VAL A 134 -11.12 0.87 6.52
C VAL A 134 -12.36 -0.02 6.54
N ASP A 135 -13.54 0.50 6.24
CA ASP A 135 -14.78 -0.29 6.14
C ASP A 135 -14.68 -1.30 4.99
N MET A 136 -14.16 -0.89 3.82
CA MET A 136 -13.89 -1.81 2.71
C MET A 136 -12.87 -2.88 3.11
N ALA A 137 -11.78 -2.50 3.80
CA ALA A 137 -10.75 -3.42 4.25
C ALA A 137 -11.27 -4.44 5.26
N ALA A 138 -12.13 -4.01 6.18
CA ALA A 138 -12.81 -4.89 7.14
C ALA A 138 -13.65 -5.96 6.43
N GLY A 139 -14.39 -5.58 5.37
CA GLY A 139 -15.15 -6.52 4.55
C GLY A 139 -14.29 -7.58 3.84
N CYS A 140 -13.01 -7.30 3.61
CA CYS A 140 -12.04 -8.19 2.98
C CYS A 140 -11.14 -8.94 4.00
N GLY A 141 -11.17 -8.58 5.27
CA GLY A 141 -10.26 -9.11 6.28
C GLY A 141 -8.80 -8.69 6.05
N VAL A 142 -8.60 -7.49 5.49
CA VAL A 142 -7.28 -6.89 5.22
C VAL A 142 -7.06 -5.75 6.21
N VAL A 143 -5.86 -5.67 6.78
CA VAL A 143 -5.47 -4.59 7.69
C VAL A 143 -4.75 -3.50 6.91
N LEU A 144 -5.19 -2.26 7.07
CA LEU A 144 -4.50 -1.07 6.58
C LEU A 144 -3.53 -0.58 7.66
N GLY A 145 -2.31 -0.22 7.27
CA GLY A 145 -1.30 0.29 8.19
C GLY A 145 -0.69 1.59 7.69
N PHE A 146 -0.69 2.64 8.53
CA PHE A 146 -0.02 3.89 8.18
C PHE A 146 1.48 3.76 8.25
N GLU A 147 2.16 4.08 7.15
CA GLU A 147 3.57 4.41 7.18
C GLU A 147 3.77 5.77 7.85
N THR A 148 4.67 5.81 8.83
CA THR A 148 5.16 7.11 9.34
C THR A 148 6.04 7.76 8.29
N MET A 149 5.86 9.07 8.07
CA MET A 149 6.48 9.83 6.99
C MET A 149 7.30 10.99 7.54
N GLU A 150 8.13 11.58 6.69
CA GLU A 150 8.93 12.75 7.02
C GLU A 150 8.14 14.07 7.09
N THR A 151 6.85 14.05 6.72
CA THR A 151 6.01 15.26 6.72
C THR A 151 5.32 15.49 8.06
N PRO A 152 5.04 16.74 8.45
CA PRO A 152 4.33 17.06 9.69
C PRO A 152 2.97 16.40 9.86
N PHE A 153 2.37 15.88 8.79
CA PHE A 153 1.10 15.18 8.85
C PHE A 153 1.19 13.85 9.60
N MET A 154 2.26 13.06 9.36
CA MET A 154 2.40 11.69 9.90
C MET A 154 3.85 11.36 10.36
N ASP A 155 4.57 12.34 10.90
CA ASP A 155 5.97 12.22 11.31
C ASP A 155 6.20 11.49 12.64
N THR A 156 5.13 11.13 13.35
CA THR A 156 5.22 10.43 14.64
C THR A 156 4.23 9.27 14.76
N VAL A 157 4.61 8.27 15.55
CA VAL A 157 3.72 7.16 15.92
C VAL A 157 2.45 7.69 16.63
N GLN A 158 2.57 8.73 17.45
CA GLN A 158 1.45 9.33 18.16
C GLN A 158 0.41 9.91 17.19
N LYS A 159 0.84 10.58 16.13
CA LYS A 159 -0.07 11.10 15.09
C LYS A 159 -0.79 9.96 14.38
N ALA A 160 -0.07 8.92 13.96
CA ALA A 160 -0.67 7.74 13.35
C ALA A 160 -1.69 7.07 14.29
N MET A 161 -1.35 6.91 15.59
CA MET A 161 -2.25 6.34 16.60
C MET A 161 -3.48 7.21 16.86
N SER A 162 -3.42 8.54 16.67
CA SER A 162 -4.61 9.39 16.79
C SER A 162 -5.66 9.05 15.74
N TYR A 163 -5.24 8.75 14.50
CA TYR A 163 -6.14 8.28 13.45
C TYR A 163 -6.69 6.88 13.75
N VAL A 164 -5.83 5.96 14.21
CA VAL A 164 -6.26 4.61 14.61
C VAL A 164 -7.33 4.70 15.69
N GLY A 165 -7.11 5.51 16.72
CA GLY A 165 -8.08 5.73 17.81
C GLY A 165 -9.38 6.39 17.33
N SER A 166 -9.30 7.36 16.40
CA SER A 166 -10.48 8.08 15.88
C SER A 166 -11.37 7.21 14.98
N VAL A 167 -10.77 6.24 14.28
CA VAL A 167 -11.51 5.27 13.45
C VAL A 167 -12.03 4.12 14.30
N GLY A 168 -11.27 3.65 15.29
CA GLY A 168 -11.69 2.64 16.26
C GLY A 168 -11.91 1.26 15.66
N SER A 169 -11.22 0.92 14.55
CA SER A 169 -11.35 -0.37 13.86
C SER A 169 -10.10 -1.22 14.02
N PRO A 170 -10.22 -2.55 14.26
CA PRO A 170 -9.07 -3.45 14.28
C PRO A 170 -8.41 -3.63 12.90
N TYR A 171 -9.03 -3.12 11.83
CA TYR A 171 -8.49 -3.15 10.48
C TYR A 171 -7.70 -1.90 10.11
N LEU A 172 -7.42 -1.03 11.06
CA LEU A 172 -6.49 0.08 10.92
C LEU A 172 -5.40 0.00 12.00
N GLY A 173 -4.15 0.03 11.57
CA GLY A 173 -2.98 0.04 12.44
C GLY A 173 -1.91 1.00 11.92
N ILE A 174 -0.72 0.85 12.47
CA ILE A 174 0.46 1.59 12.02
C ILE A 174 1.47 0.66 11.36
N TYR A 175 2.23 1.20 10.42
CA TYR A 175 3.34 0.56 9.71
C TYR A 175 4.57 1.46 9.85
N PRO A 176 5.24 1.44 11.03
CA PRO A 176 6.26 2.42 11.34
C PRO A 176 7.49 2.23 10.47
N ASP A 177 7.89 3.28 9.76
CA ASP A 177 9.18 3.35 9.08
C ASP A 177 10.22 3.97 10.02
N LEU A 178 11.19 3.15 10.43
CA LEU A 178 12.24 3.59 11.35
C LEU A 178 13.16 4.65 10.74
N GLY A 179 13.34 4.65 9.41
CA GLY A 179 14.12 5.65 8.71
C GLY A 179 13.48 7.03 8.80
N ASN A 180 12.15 7.10 8.56
CA ASN A 180 11.40 8.36 8.63
C ASN A 180 11.26 8.90 10.07
N LEU A 181 11.25 8.02 11.08
CA LEU A 181 11.15 8.42 12.50
C LEU A 181 12.45 8.97 13.11
N THR A 182 13.58 8.81 12.41
CA THR A 182 14.92 9.22 12.92
C THR A 182 15.48 10.47 12.24
N ASN A 183 14.74 11.09 11.35
CA ASN A 183 15.11 12.31 10.64
C ASN A 183 14.66 13.58 11.35
#